data_aef523c3960e7394e05c3d402606a098
#
_entry.id   aef523c3960e7394e05c3d402606a098
#
_cell.length_a   1.000
_cell.length_b   1.000
_cell.length_c   1.000
_cell.angle_alpha   90.00
_cell.angle_beta   90.00
_cell.angle_gamma   90.00
#
_symmetry.space_group_name_H-M   'P 1'
#
loop_
_entity.id
_entity.type
_entity.pdbx_description
1 polymer ?
#
loop_
_entity_poly.entity_id
_entity_poly.type
_entity_poly.pdbx_seq_one_letter_code
_entity_poly.pdbx_strand_id
1 'polypeptide(L)'
;MRRVSISVFILLLAAAVAEAQFGGGFGGGFGRAFQGARYATAGDFDGRFHYCRVVYQPSPTGTGGSWRTDFPNADINLSVRLSELTKILVSKDGGGSPRPLLVRLGSDEMFQCPLTILSAPGDAFIGQEAARVREYLLKGGMIWADDFWGSYQWQHWEAEIRKVLPAGEYPIFDVPLDHALFKAQFEVTEIPQIPNIGFWLRSGGRTSEQGADSAVAEVKGIADRTGRIMVLMTHNTDIADAWEREGEDPGYFYAMSPKGYAFGINAILYGLTH
;
A
#
# COMPACT_ATOMS: atom_id res chain seq x y z
N MET A 1 38.13 -14.63 53.10
CA MET A 1 37.97 -13.75 51.96
C MET A 1 37.82 -14.46 50.61
N ARG A 2 37.03 -15.53 50.51
CA ARG A 2 36.87 -16.32 49.25
C ARG A 2 35.40 -16.51 48.78
N ARG A 3 34.43 -15.91 49.45
CA ARG A 3 33.02 -16.08 49.12
C ARG A 3 32.39 -14.87 48.39
N VAL A 4 33.05 -13.71 48.36
CA VAL A 4 32.53 -12.52 47.70
C VAL A 4 32.78 -12.50 46.17
N SER A 5 33.85 -13.16 45.72
CA SER A 5 34.23 -13.19 44.31
C SER A 5 33.30 -14.05 43.41
N ILE A 6 32.68 -15.09 43.99
CA ILE A 6 31.81 -16.02 43.22
C ILE A 6 30.44 -15.38 42.97
N SER A 7 29.91 -14.62 43.92
CA SER A 7 28.59 -13.95 43.75
C SER A 7 28.63 -12.80 42.73
N VAL A 8 29.75 -12.09 42.64
CA VAL A 8 29.93 -11.02 41.65
C VAL A 8 30.07 -11.59 40.23
N PHE A 9 30.72 -12.75 40.09
CA PHE A 9 30.88 -13.40 38.78
C PHE A 9 29.57 -14.00 38.26
N ILE A 10 28.70 -14.52 39.14
CA ILE A 10 27.37 -15.03 38.77
C ILE A 10 26.42 -13.88 38.38
N LEU A 11 26.51 -12.73 39.06
CA LEU A 11 25.73 -11.54 38.72
C LEU A 11 26.14 -10.91 37.37
N LEU A 12 27.43 -10.93 37.04
CA LEU A 12 27.93 -10.46 35.74
C LEU A 12 27.55 -11.40 34.59
N LEU A 13 27.52 -12.73 34.83
CA LEU A 13 27.06 -13.71 33.86
C LEU A 13 25.53 -13.63 33.63
N ALA A 14 24.74 -13.34 34.65
CA ALA A 14 23.29 -13.16 34.54
C ALA A 14 22.94 -11.89 33.80
N ALA A 15 23.72 -10.80 33.99
CA ALA A 15 23.52 -9.55 33.22
C ALA A 15 23.87 -9.73 31.73
N ALA A 16 24.94 -10.47 31.40
CA ALA A 16 25.32 -10.74 30.02
C ALA A 16 24.32 -11.63 29.28
N VAL A 17 23.65 -12.56 29.97
CA VAL A 17 22.60 -13.42 29.38
C VAL A 17 21.29 -12.64 29.20
N ALA A 18 21.00 -11.67 30.09
CA ALA A 18 19.80 -10.81 29.93
C ALA A 18 19.92 -9.85 28.74
N GLU A 19 21.08 -9.28 28.45
CA GLU A 19 21.31 -8.47 27.26
C GLU A 19 21.26 -9.27 25.96
N ALA A 20 21.70 -10.54 25.98
CA ALA A 20 21.59 -11.41 24.81
C ALA A 20 20.16 -11.86 24.48
N GLN A 21 19.24 -11.86 25.45
CA GLN A 21 17.83 -12.20 25.23
C GLN A 21 16.94 -10.99 24.85
N PHE A 22 17.35 -9.76 25.18
CA PHE A 22 16.62 -8.55 24.82
C PHE A 22 17.18 -7.81 23.58
N GLY A 23 18.39 -8.13 23.16
CA GLY A 23 19.05 -7.52 22.00
C GLY A 23 18.76 -8.17 20.65
N GLY A 24 17.95 -9.21 20.58
CA GLY A 24 17.77 -10.05 19.40
C GLY A 24 16.39 -10.00 18.73
N GLY A 25 15.62 -8.91 18.80
CA GLY A 25 14.25 -9.00 18.30
C GLY A 25 13.66 -7.83 17.51
N PHE A 26 14.19 -6.64 17.58
CA PHE A 26 13.53 -5.50 16.91
C PHE A 26 14.41 -4.68 15.94
N GLY A 27 15.70 -4.90 15.88
CA GLY A 27 16.61 -4.10 15.03
C GLY A 27 17.05 -4.79 13.73
N GLY A 28 16.91 -6.08 13.58
CA GLY A 28 17.48 -6.85 12.46
C GLY A 28 16.57 -6.94 11.22
N GLY A 29 15.27 -6.80 11.37
CA GLY A 29 14.32 -6.89 10.26
C GLY A 29 14.19 -5.58 9.49
N PHE A 30 14.06 -4.48 10.20
CA PHE A 30 13.88 -3.16 9.59
C PHE A 30 15.09 -2.70 8.74
N GLY A 31 16.31 -2.98 9.19
CA GLY A 31 17.52 -2.58 8.44
C GLY A 31 17.72 -3.32 7.12
N ARG A 32 17.28 -4.58 7.01
CA ARG A 32 17.35 -5.35 5.75
C ARG A 32 16.22 -5.02 4.79
N ALA A 33 15.02 -4.72 5.30
CA ALA A 33 13.88 -4.31 4.49
C ALA A 33 14.14 -2.99 3.75
N PHE A 34 14.89 -2.06 4.36
CA PHE A 34 15.27 -0.80 3.71
C PHE A 34 16.42 -0.90 2.70
N GLN A 35 17.19 -1.99 2.68
CA GLN A 35 18.33 -2.13 1.76
C GLN A 35 17.95 -2.34 0.29
N GLY A 36 16.69 -2.71 0.00
CA GLY A 36 16.22 -2.92 -1.38
C GLY A 36 15.40 -1.79 -1.96
N ALA A 37 14.84 -0.92 -1.13
CA ALA A 37 13.95 0.14 -1.58
C ALA A 37 14.73 1.42 -1.81
N ARG A 38 14.63 1.92 -3.02
CA ARG A 38 15.31 3.15 -3.40
C ARG A 38 14.37 4.07 -4.15
N TYR A 39 14.65 5.35 -4.07
CA TYR A 39 14.00 6.31 -4.94
C TYR A 39 14.32 6.00 -6.38
N ALA A 40 13.30 6.02 -7.21
CA ALA A 40 13.44 5.81 -8.65
C ALA A 40 14.36 6.87 -9.27
N THR A 41 15.12 6.44 -10.24
CA THR A 41 15.86 7.27 -11.18
C THR A 41 15.47 6.87 -12.60
N ALA A 42 15.71 7.70 -13.60
CA ALA A 42 15.38 7.37 -14.98
C ALA A 42 15.97 6.04 -15.47
N GLY A 43 17.12 5.63 -14.91
CA GLY A 43 17.80 4.37 -15.27
C GLY A 43 17.22 3.11 -14.62
N ASP A 44 16.20 3.24 -13.77
CA ASP A 44 15.59 2.10 -13.08
C ASP A 44 14.50 1.41 -13.90
N PHE A 45 13.94 2.11 -14.89
CA PHE A 45 12.83 1.65 -15.69
C PHE A 45 13.33 0.81 -16.87
N ASP A 46 13.12 -0.50 -16.79
CA ASP A 46 13.61 -1.51 -17.75
C ASP A 46 12.51 -2.00 -18.73
N GLY A 47 11.39 -1.30 -18.78
CA GLY A 47 10.24 -1.67 -19.63
C GLY A 47 9.38 -2.80 -19.06
N ARG A 48 9.67 -3.27 -17.85
CA ARG A 48 8.88 -4.26 -17.11
C ARG A 48 8.03 -3.56 -16.05
N PHE A 49 7.12 -4.29 -15.46
CA PHE A 49 6.32 -3.78 -14.34
C PHE A 49 7.20 -3.53 -13.11
N HIS A 50 7.06 -2.35 -12.53
CA HIS A 50 7.51 -2.00 -11.20
C HIS A 50 6.31 -1.61 -10.36
N TYR A 51 6.25 -2.09 -9.12
CA TYR A 51 5.36 -1.50 -8.14
C TYR A 51 5.90 -0.10 -7.80
N CYS A 52 5.19 0.92 -8.22
CA CYS A 52 5.59 2.31 -8.00
C CYS A 52 4.82 2.86 -6.80
N ARG A 53 5.49 2.92 -5.65
CA ARG A 53 4.91 3.48 -4.42
C ARG A 53 5.14 4.98 -4.36
N VAL A 54 4.05 5.73 -4.15
CA VAL A 54 4.13 7.18 -4.00
C VAL A 54 4.69 7.56 -2.64
N VAL A 55 5.71 8.40 -2.63
CA VAL A 55 6.23 9.07 -1.44
C VAL A 55 5.68 10.49 -1.40
N TYR A 56 4.85 10.75 -0.41
CA TYR A 56 4.24 12.05 -0.15
C TYR A 56 4.71 12.62 1.19
N GLN A 57 4.46 13.90 1.42
CA GLN A 57 4.67 14.53 2.72
C GLN A 57 3.47 14.23 3.62
N PRO A 58 3.68 13.78 4.88
CA PRO A 58 2.59 13.59 5.83
C PRO A 58 1.89 14.92 6.12
N SER A 59 0.56 14.86 6.20
CA SER A 59 -0.24 16.01 6.62
C SER A 59 -0.05 16.29 8.11
N PRO A 60 0.09 17.56 8.52
CA PRO A 60 0.11 17.92 9.94
C PRO A 60 -1.22 17.66 10.67
N THR A 61 -2.29 17.45 9.92
CA THR A 61 -3.63 17.11 10.45
C THR A 61 -4.01 15.66 10.18
N GLY A 62 -3.06 14.81 9.79
CA GLY A 62 -3.27 13.40 9.54
C GLY A 62 -3.49 12.59 10.82
N THR A 63 -3.79 11.31 10.66
CA THR A 63 -4.05 10.36 11.76
C THR A 63 -2.80 9.58 12.19
N GLY A 64 -1.67 9.82 11.54
CA GLY A 64 -0.37 9.21 11.86
C GLY A 64 0.04 8.09 10.91
N GLY A 65 -0.74 7.79 9.87
CA GLY A 65 -0.35 6.93 8.78
C GLY A 65 0.72 7.57 7.88
N SER A 66 1.28 6.80 7.00
CA SER A 66 2.29 7.32 6.06
C SER A 66 2.38 6.44 4.82
N TRP A 67 3.08 6.94 3.78
CA TRP A 67 3.39 6.16 2.60
C TRP A 67 4.16 4.84 2.88
N ARG A 68 4.68 4.68 4.12
CA ARG A 68 5.40 3.47 4.55
C ARG A 68 4.49 2.36 5.04
N THR A 69 3.20 2.60 5.18
CA THR A 69 2.24 1.56 5.54
C THR A 69 2.42 0.37 4.60
N ASP A 70 2.54 -0.84 5.14
CA ASP A 70 2.72 -2.14 4.47
C ASP A 70 4.01 -2.30 3.64
N PHE A 71 4.83 -1.26 3.63
CA PHE A 71 6.08 -1.26 2.87
C PHE A 71 7.19 -2.03 3.62
N PRO A 72 8.00 -2.85 2.94
CA PRO A 72 7.99 -3.17 1.50
C PRO A 72 7.25 -4.47 1.15
N ASN A 73 6.69 -5.17 2.14
CA ASN A 73 6.16 -6.52 1.93
C ASN A 73 4.98 -6.53 0.96
N ALA A 74 4.07 -5.56 1.08
CA ALA A 74 2.95 -5.45 0.16
C ALA A 74 3.42 -5.29 -1.30
N ASP A 75 4.40 -4.44 -1.54
CA ASP A 75 4.94 -4.17 -2.88
C ASP A 75 5.57 -5.41 -3.50
N ILE A 76 6.30 -6.17 -2.70
CA ILE A 76 7.00 -7.39 -3.11
C ILE A 76 5.99 -8.52 -3.34
N ASN A 77 5.11 -8.80 -2.38
CA ASN A 77 4.19 -9.93 -2.43
C ASN A 77 3.19 -9.79 -3.59
N LEU A 78 2.60 -8.59 -3.78
CA LEU A 78 1.73 -8.37 -4.94
C LEU A 78 2.50 -8.53 -6.27
N SER A 79 3.73 -8.04 -6.36
CA SER A 79 4.56 -8.19 -7.55
C SER A 79 4.90 -9.66 -7.85
N VAL A 80 5.16 -10.48 -6.82
CA VAL A 80 5.36 -11.93 -6.98
C VAL A 80 4.11 -12.57 -7.56
N ARG A 81 2.93 -12.35 -6.91
CA ARG A 81 1.68 -12.94 -7.35
C ARG A 81 1.25 -12.46 -8.74
N LEU A 82 1.49 -11.19 -9.07
CA LEU A 82 1.26 -10.66 -10.41
C LEU A 82 2.07 -11.46 -11.46
N SER A 83 3.35 -11.74 -11.18
CA SER A 83 4.21 -12.51 -12.09
C SER A 83 3.80 -13.99 -12.21
N GLU A 84 3.19 -14.57 -11.17
CA GLU A 84 2.74 -15.97 -11.14
C GLU A 84 1.38 -16.16 -11.82
N LEU A 85 0.47 -15.21 -11.62
CA LEU A 85 -0.94 -15.34 -12.02
C LEU A 85 -1.26 -14.63 -13.34
N THR A 86 -0.27 -13.92 -13.92
CA THR A 86 -0.44 -13.22 -15.21
C THR A 86 0.78 -13.44 -16.11
N LYS A 87 0.75 -12.84 -17.31
CA LYS A 87 1.90 -12.82 -18.23
C LYS A 87 2.73 -11.55 -18.11
N ILE A 88 2.48 -10.72 -17.09
CA ILE A 88 3.22 -9.48 -16.89
C ILE A 88 4.66 -9.81 -16.46
N LEU A 89 5.61 -9.23 -17.15
CA LEU A 89 7.02 -9.30 -16.77
C LEU A 89 7.28 -8.29 -15.66
N VAL A 90 7.56 -8.78 -14.46
CA VAL A 90 7.93 -7.95 -13.32
C VAL A 90 9.45 -7.74 -13.29
N SER A 91 9.87 -6.52 -13.05
CA SER A 91 11.29 -6.21 -12.87
C SER A 91 11.80 -6.84 -11.57
N LYS A 92 12.97 -7.48 -11.65
CA LYS A 92 13.59 -8.21 -10.53
C LYS A 92 15.04 -7.77 -10.37
N ASP A 93 15.53 -7.85 -9.14
CA ASP A 93 16.94 -7.66 -8.84
C ASP A 93 17.80 -8.87 -9.27
N GLY A 94 19.13 -8.79 -9.06
CA GLY A 94 20.04 -9.89 -9.37
C GLY A 94 19.81 -11.16 -8.55
N GLY A 95 19.04 -11.11 -7.48
CA GLY A 95 18.62 -12.23 -6.66
C GLY A 95 17.27 -12.83 -7.07
N GLY A 96 16.60 -12.24 -8.06
CA GLY A 96 15.30 -12.70 -8.55
C GLY A 96 14.09 -12.15 -7.79
N SER A 97 14.29 -11.24 -6.82
CA SER A 97 13.22 -10.60 -6.08
C SER A 97 12.65 -9.40 -6.84
N PRO A 98 11.32 -9.13 -6.77
CA PRO A 98 10.75 -7.92 -7.35
C PRO A 98 11.43 -6.64 -6.88
N ARG A 99 11.47 -5.65 -7.75
CA ARG A 99 12.10 -4.34 -7.51
C ARG A 99 11.04 -3.24 -7.43
N PRO A 100 10.38 -3.03 -6.28
CA PRO A 100 9.52 -1.88 -6.09
C PRO A 100 10.35 -0.57 -6.14
N LEU A 101 9.72 0.49 -6.63
CA LEU A 101 10.33 1.80 -6.75
C LEU A 101 9.56 2.82 -5.91
N LEU A 102 10.31 3.66 -5.20
CA LEU A 102 9.75 4.82 -4.51
C LEU A 102 9.78 6.01 -5.46
N VAL A 103 8.60 6.56 -5.76
CA VAL A 103 8.46 7.75 -6.61
C VAL A 103 7.92 8.91 -5.78
N ARG A 104 8.57 10.07 -5.86
CA ARG A 104 8.04 11.27 -5.19
C ARG A 104 6.82 11.77 -5.94
N LEU A 105 5.84 12.21 -5.18
CA LEU A 105 4.64 12.83 -5.73
C LEU A 105 5.02 13.98 -6.68
N GLY A 106 4.57 13.91 -7.94
CA GLY A 106 4.83 14.90 -8.97
C GLY A 106 6.26 14.94 -9.55
N SER A 107 7.14 13.98 -9.19
CA SER A 107 8.48 13.88 -9.81
C SER A 107 8.43 13.38 -11.25
N ASP A 108 9.51 13.55 -11.98
CA ASP A 108 9.61 13.08 -13.37
C ASP A 108 9.57 11.54 -13.46
N GLU A 109 10.11 10.85 -12.46
CA GLU A 109 10.06 9.39 -12.37
C GLU A 109 8.64 8.85 -12.24
N MET A 110 7.72 9.62 -11.62
CA MET A 110 6.30 9.24 -11.52
C MET A 110 5.68 9.05 -12.91
N PHE A 111 6.12 9.83 -13.91
CA PHE A 111 5.63 9.72 -15.29
C PHE A 111 6.09 8.47 -16.03
N GLN A 112 7.05 7.73 -15.49
CA GLN A 112 7.47 6.41 -16.01
C GLN A 112 6.59 5.27 -15.45
N CYS A 113 5.74 5.56 -14.47
CA CYS A 113 4.84 4.59 -13.85
C CYS A 113 3.42 4.78 -14.42
N PRO A 114 2.89 3.86 -15.21
CA PRO A 114 1.50 3.96 -15.69
C PRO A 114 0.49 3.92 -14.54
N LEU A 115 0.82 3.18 -13.48
CA LEU A 115 0.07 3.11 -12.23
C LEU A 115 1.01 3.40 -11.06
N THR A 116 0.57 4.27 -10.15
CA THR A 116 1.21 4.50 -8.86
C THR A 116 0.26 4.17 -7.72
N ILE A 117 0.79 3.65 -6.61
CA ILE A 117 0.01 3.26 -5.44
C ILE A 117 0.37 4.18 -4.28
N LEU A 118 -0.67 4.77 -3.68
CA LEU A 118 -0.60 5.72 -2.60
C LEU A 118 -1.30 5.12 -1.38
N SER A 119 -0.52 4.59 -0.43
CA SER A 119 -1.04 4.04 0.83
C SER A 119 -1.34 5.16 1.83
N ALA A 120 -2.34 4.96 2.68
CA ALA A 120 -2.78 5.90 3.72
C ALA A 120 -3.05 7.32 3.19
N PRO A 121 -3.93 7.50 2.18
CA PRO A 121 -4.22 8.80 1.59
C PRO A 121 -4.83 9.79 2.59
N GLY A 122 -5.49 9.30 3.64
CA GLY A 122 -6.00 10.12 4.73
C GLY A 122 -4.93 10.88 5.52
N ASP A 123 -3.67 10.58 5.28
CA ASP A 123 -2.51 11.24 5.89
C ASP A 123 -1.62 11.97 4.86
N ALA A 124 -1.99 11.95 3.58
CA ALA A 124 -1.22 12.59 2.53
C ALA A 124 -1.42 14.11 2.52
N PHE A 125 -0.37 14.83 2.15
CA PHE A 125 -0.43 16.25 1.83
C PHE A 125 0.00 16.47 0.39
N ILE A 126 -0.84 17.15 -0.39
CA ILE A 126 -0.55 17.57 -1.77
C ILE A 126 -0.37 19.09 -1.76
N GLY A 127 0.88 19.51 -1.91
CA GLY A 127 1.26 20.92 -1.90
C GLY A 127 1.45 21.49 -3.31
N GLN A 128 2.67 21.94 -3.58
CA GLN A 128 3.06 22.54 -4.86
C GLN A 128 3.05 21.52 -6.02
N GLU A 129 3.03 20.22 -5.70
CA GLU A 129 3.02 19.11 -6.68
C GLU A 129 1.68 18.98 -7.42
N ALA A 130 0.61 19.61 -6.95
CA ALA A 130 -0.75 19.42 -7.49
C ALA A 130 -0.83 19.57 -9.02
N ALA A 131 -0.15 20.56 -9.59
CA ALA A 131 -0.13 20.77 -11.03
C ALA A 131 0.56 19.63 -11.78
N ARG A 132 1.66 19.10 -11.25
CA ARG A 132 2.39 17.97 -11.85
C ARG A 132 1.62 16.65 -11.70
N VAL A 133 0.95 16.45 -10.58
CA VAL A 133 0.07 15.28 -10.38
C VAL A 133 -1.09 15.32 -11.37
N ARG A 134 -1.71 16.50 -11.56
CA ARG A 134 -2.75 16.69 -12.59
C ARG A 134 -2.21 16.35 -13.98
N GLU A 135 -1.03 16.84 -14.34
CA GLU A 135 -0.39 16.55 -15.62
C GLU A 135 -0.17 15.04 -15.82
N TYR A 136 0.33 14.35 -14.79
CA TYR A 136 0.52 12.89 -14.80
C TYR A 136 -0.80 12.16 -15.09
N LEU A 137 -1.86 12.49 -14.38
CA LEU A 137 -3.18 11.87 -14.55
C LEU A 137 -3.77 12.12 -15.94
N LEU A 138 -3.64 13.34 -16.45
CA LEU A 138 -4.15 13.71 -17.78
C LEU A 138 -3.33 13.14 -18.94
N LYS A 139 -2.07 12.75 -18.67
CA LYS A 139 -1.19 12.08 -19.66
C LYS A 139 -1.30 10.56 -19.66
N GLY A 140 -2.25 9.99 -18.94
CA GLY A 140 -2.49 8.55 -18.94
C GLY A 140 -2.11 7.84 -17.64
N GLY A 141 -1.49 8.53 -16.69
CA GLY A 141 -1.18 7.96 -15.38
C GLY A 141 -2.43 7.65 -14.55
N MET A 142 -2.31 6.71 -13.65
CA MET A 142 -3.34 6.35 -12.68
C MET A 142 -2.75 6.35 -11.27
N ILE A 143 -3.49 6.86 -10.30
CA ILE A 143 -3.21 6.72 -8.87
C ILE A 143 -4.23 5.77 -8.26
N TRP A 144 -3.76 4.75 -7.55
CA TRP A 144 -4.60 3.94 -6.66
C TRP A 144 -4.31 4.35 -5.21
N ALA A 145 -5.31 4.95 -4.56
CA ALA A 145 -5.30 5.37 -3.17
C ALA A 145 -5.97 4.29 -2.32
N ASP A 146 -5.22 3.66 -1.43
CA ASP A 146 -5.64 2.52 -0.62
C ASP A 146 -5.30 2.73 0.86
N ASP A 147 -5.99 2.03 1.76
CA ASP A 147 -5.80 2.07 3.21
C ASP A 147 -6.17 3.43 3.82
N PHE A 148 -7.47 3.72 3.83
CA PHE A 148 -8.01 4.84 4.61
C PHE A 148 -9.45 4.56 5.06
N TRP A 149 -9.78 5.03 6.26
CA TRP A 149 -10.92 4.56 6.99
C TRP A 149 -11.76 5.70 7.58
N GLY A 150 -13.08 5.55 7.51
CA GLY A 150 -14.03 6.45 8.13
C GLY A 150 -14.12 7.82 7.47
N SER A 151 -15.03 8.61 7.99
CA SER A 151 -15.39 9.92 7.43
C SER A 151 -14.28 10.96 7.52
N TYR A 152 -13.44 10.90 8.58
CA TYR A 152 -12.36 11.87 8.76
C TYR A 152 -11.27 11.73 7.70
N GLN A 153 -10.76 10.50 7.48
CA GLN A 153 -9.72 10.26 6.48
C GLN A 153 -10.25 10.46 5.06
N TRP A 154 -11.53 10.13 4.81
CA TRP A 154 -12.18 10.44 3.55
C TRP A 154 -12.20 11.94 3.26
N GLN A 155 -12.68 12.76 4.19
CA GLN A 155 -12.75 14.22 4.02
C GLN A 155 -11.37 14.83 3.78
N HIS A 156 -10.35 14.33 4.49
CA HIS A 156 -8.98 14.77 4.31
C HIS A 156 -8.48 14.45 2.90
N TRP A 157 -8.60 13.19 2.46
CA TRP A 157 -8.17 12.77 1.14
C TRP A 157 -8.93 13.50 0.04
N GLU A 158 -10.23 13.62 0.18
CA GLU A 158 -11.04 14.37 -0.80
C GLU A 158 -10.55 15.82 -0.92
N ALA A 159 -10.29 16.51 0.17
CA ALA A 159 -9.75 17.87 0.14
C ALA A 159 -8.41 17.95 -0.60
N GLU A 160 -7.53 16.97 -0.40
CA GLU A 160 -6.22 16.91 -1.06
C GLU A 160 -6.32 16.63 -2.54
N ILE A 161 -7.10 15.64 -2.97
CA ILE A 161 -7.22 15.30 -4.39
C ILE A 161 -7.99 16.37 -5.18
N ARG A 162 -8.86 17.16 -4.51
CA ARG A 162 -9.56 18.29 -5.14
C ARG A 162 -8.63 19.44 -5.52
N LYS A 163 -7.44 19.56 -4.94
CA LYS A 163 -6.39 20.49 -5.40
C LYS A 163 -5.86 20.09 -6.79
N VAL A 164 -5.89 18.80 -7.09
CA VAL A 164 -5.44 18.21 -8.35
C VAL A 164 -6.56 18.20 -9.38
N LEU A 165 -7.72 17.68 -9.02
CA LEU A 165 -8.88 17.45 -9.89
C LEU A 165 -10.12 18.15 -9.28
N PRO A 166 -10.44 19.38 -9.70
CA PRO A 166 -11.59 20.15 -9.19
C PRO A 166 -12.91 19.43 -9.41
N ALA A 167 -13.79 19.44 -8.39
CA ALA A 167 -15.05 18.71 -8.39
C ALA A 167 -15.99 19.05 -9.55
N GLY A 168 -15.98 20.29 -10.02
CA GLY A 168 -16.84 20.74 -11.13
C GLY A 168 -16.45 20.15 -12.48
N GLU A 169 -15.19 19.73 -12.66
CA GLU A 169 -14.72 19.07 -13.89
C GLU A 169 -14.62 17.54 -13.74
N TYR A 170 -14.28 17.07 -12.55
CA TYR A 170 -13.92 15.67 -12.26
C TYR A 170 -14.71 15.16 -11.06
N PRO A 171 -15.98 14.78 -11.24
CA PRO A 171 -16.78 14.24 -10.15
C PRO A 171 -16.19 12.92 -9.63
N ILE A 172 -16.29 12.69 -8.32
CA ILE A 172 -16.09 11.36 -7.73
C ILE A 172 -17.37 10.57 -7.96
N PHE A 173 -17.21 9.29 -8.34
CA PHE A 173 -18.33 8.38 -8.55
C PHE A 173 -18.04 7.01 -7.90
N ASP A 174 -19.09 6.29 -7.55
CA ASP A 174 -18.98 4.91 -7.11
C ASP A 174 -18.71 4.03 -8.33
N VAL A 175 -17.63 3.23 -8.30
CA VAL A 175 -17.30 2.32 -9.40
C VAL A 175 -18.22 1.08 -9.30
N PRO A 176 -19.14 0.89 -10.26
CA PRO A 176 -20.09 -0.20 -10.19
C PRO A 176 -19.41 -1.55 -10.43
N LEU A 177 -19.91 -2.63 -9.80
CA LEU A 177 -19.31 -3.97 -9.88
C LEU A 177 -19.28 -4.57 -11.30
N ASP A 178 -20.06 -4.05 -12.23
CA ASP A 178 -20.01 -4.44 -13.64
C ASP A 178 -18.94 -3.71 -14.45
N HIS A 179 -18.21 -2.74 -13.84
CA HIS A 179 -17.10 -2.03 -14.47
C HIS A 179 -15.95 -3.00 -14.84
N ALA A 180 -15.24 -2.69 -15.93
CA ALA A 180 -14.12 -3.50 -16.44
C ALA A 180 -13.02 -3.76 -15.39
N LEU A 181 -12.81 -2.85 -14.44
CA LEU A 181 -11.91 -3.01 -13.31
C LEU A 181 -12.13 -4.31 -12.55
N PHE A 182 -13.39 -4.69 -12.29
CA PHE A 182 -13.73 -5.88 -11.50
C PHE A 182 -13.68 -7.20 -12.29
N LYS A 183 -13.32 -7.15 -13.58
CA LYS A 183 -13.33 -8.29 -14.50
C LYS A 183 -12.06 -8.40 -15.36
N ALA A 184 -11.03 -7.60 -15.05
CA ALA A 184 -9.83 -7.53 -15.91
C ALA A 184 -9.10 -8.88 -16.05
N GLN A 185 -8.99 -9.66 -14.97
CA GLN A 185 -8.42 -11.03 -14.93
C GLN A 185 -9.29 -11.96 -14.09
N PHE A 186 -9.74 -11.50 -12.93
CA PHE A 186 -10.55 -12.24 -12.00
C PHE A 186 -11.93 -11.60 -11.90
N GLU A 187 -12.96 -12.42 -11.72
CA GLU A 187 -14.30 -11.90 -11.45
C GLU A 187 -14.41 -11.52 -9.96
N VAL A 188 -14.50 -10.22 -9.69
CA VAL A 188 -14.70 -9.66 -8.35
C VAL A 188 -16.17 -9.28 -8.21
N THR A 189 -16.92 -10.03 -7.41
CA THR A 189 -18.38 -9.90 -7.28
C THR A 189 -18.80 -9.08 -6.05
N GLU A 190 -17.87 -8.74 -5.19
CA GLU A 190 -18.07 -7.90 -4.00
C GLU A 190 -16.85 -7.04 -3.74
N ILE A 191 -17.01 -5.86 -3.14
CA ILE A 191 -15.89 -5.04 -2.70
C ILE A 191 -15.32 -5.68 -1.43
N PRO A 192 -14.04 -6.13 -1.43
CA PRO A 192 -13.47 -6.75 -0.26
C PRO A 192 -13.21 -5.71 0.84
N GLN A 193 -13.72 -5.94 2.04
CA GLN A 193 -13.34 -5.20 3.23
C GLN A 193 -12.26 -5.96 3.97
N ILE A 194 -11.02 -5.51 3.84
CA ILE A 194 -9.83 -6.16 4.38
C ILE A 194 -9.30 -5.29 5.51
N PRO A 195 -9.28 -5.78 6.74
CA PRO A 195 -8.74 -5.07 7.89
C PRO A 195 -7.30 -5.46 8.14
N ASN A 196 -6.58 -4.68 8.94
CA ASN A 196 -5.30 -5.07 9.50
C ASN A 196 -5.40 -6.44 10.21
N ILE A 197 -4.45 -7.34 9.93
CA ILE A 197 -4.43 -8.70 10.50
C ILE A 197 -4.49 -8.68 12.04
N GLY A 198 -3.78 -7.74 12.67
CA GLY A 198 -3.81 -7.60 14.12
C GLY A 198 -5.18 -7.16 14.65
N PHE A 199 -5.89 -6.30 13.92
CA PHE A 199 -7.27 -5.94 14.24
C PHE A 199 -8.18 -7.15 14.08
N TRP A 200 -8.10 -7.86 12.95
CA TRP A 200 -8.92 -9.03 12.65
C TRP A 200 -8.81 -10.10 13.74
N LEU A 201 -7.58 -10.45 14.15
CA LEU A 201 -7.33 -11.43 15.20
C LEU A 201 -7.90 -10.98 16.55
N ARG A 202 -7.66 -9.73 16.96
CA ARG A 202 -8.13 -9.21 18.26
C ARG A 202 -9.63 -8.99 18.31
N SER A 203 -10.26 -8.71 17.18
CA SER A 203 -11.69 -8.42 17.10
C SER A 203 -12.59 -9.65 16.92
N GLY A 204 -11.99 -10.84 16.73
CA GLY A 204 -12.73 -12.06 16.43
C GLY A 204 -13.26 -12.09 14.98
N GLY A 205 -12.47 -11.57 14.03
CA GLY A 205 -12.79 -11.64 12.61
C GLY A 205 -13.63 -10.48 12.06
N ARG A 206 -13.75 -9.36 12.80
CA ARG A 206 -14.42 -8.16 12.26
C ARG A 206 -13.55 -7.50 11.20
N THR A 207 -14.20 -6.86 10.23
CA THR A 207 -13.54 -6.23 9.07
C THR A 207 -13.55 -4.70 9.12
N SER A 208 -14.54 -4.08 9.75
CA SER A 208 -14.63 -2.63 9.90
C SER A 208 -13.78 -2.15 11.07
N GLU A 209 -12.70 -1.43 10.81
CA GLU A 209 -11.75 -0.98 11.84
C GLU A 209 -12.28 0.18 12.69
N GLN A 210 -13.13 1.02 12.11
CA GLN A 210 -13.74 2.17 12.82
C GLN A 210 -15.22 1.97 13.12
N GLY A 211 -15.68 0.70 13.17
CA GLY A 211 -17.05 0.36 13.54
C GLY A 211 -18.07 0.94 12.57
N ALA A 212 -19.07 1.68 13.09
CA ALA A 212 -20.15 2.20 12.25
C ALA A 212 -19.68 3.21 11.19
N ASP A 213 -18.58 3.94 11.45
CA ASP A 213 -18.06 4.96 10.54
C ASP A 213 -17.32 4.35 9.32
N SER A 214 -16.96 3.07 9.40
CA SER A 214 -16.35 2.34 8.29
C SER A 214 -17.06 1.02 7.98
N ALA A 215 -18.37 0.96 8.22
CA ALA A 215 -19.13 -0.29 8.13
C ALA A 215 -19.16 -0.91 6.72
N VAL A 216 -19.02 -0.09 5.68
CA VAL A 216 -19.11 -0.51 4.28
C VAL A 216 -17.85 -0.12 3.54
N ALA A 217 -17.20 -1.09 2.91
CA ALA A 217 -16.11 -0.83 1.98
C ALA A 217 -16.65 -0.26 0.67
N GLU A 218 -15.93 0.70 0.11
CA GLU A 218 -16.34 1.42 -1.10
C GLU A 218 -15.20 1.47 -2.10
N VAL A 219 -15.52 1.36 -3.38
CA VAL A 219 -14.58 1.66 -4.48
C VAL A 219 -15.10 2.86 -5.22
N LYS A 220 -14.35 3.94 -5.16
CA LYS A 220 -14.70 5.20 -5.83
C LYS A 220 -13.65 5.54 -6.88
N GLY A 221 -14.06 6.29 -7.88
CA GLY A 221 -13.20 6.71 -8.98
C GLY A 221 -13.33 8.18 -9.32
N ILE A 222 -12.29 8.71 -9.94
CA ILE A 222 -12.33 9.93 -10.73
C ILE A 222 -11.88 9.57 -12.12
N ALA A 223 -12.70 9.83 -13.13
CA ALA A 223 -12.40 9.49 -14.53
C ALA A 223 -12.10 10.71 -15.37
N ASP A 224 -11.41 10.50 -16.49
CA ASP A 224 -11.26 11.48 -17.54
C ASP A 224 -12.52 11.52 -18.46
N ARG A 225 -12.46 12.36 -19.47
CA ARG A 225 -13.59 12.55 -20.40
C ARG A 225 -13.92 11.32 -21.25
N THR A 226 -13.02 10.33 -21.30
CA THR A 226 -13.23 9.06 -22.02
C THR A 226 -13.82 7.98 -21.14
N GLY A 227 -13.91 8.22 -19.83
CA GLY A 227 -14.37 7.26 -18.83
C GLY A 227 -13.24 6.42 -18.20
N ARG A 228 -11.97 6.69 -18.58
CA ARG A 228 -10.81 6.02 -17.96
C ARG A 228 -10.62 6.51 -16.52
N ILE A 229 -10.53 5.60 -15.57
CA ILE A 229 -10.24 5.94 -14.17
C ILE A 229 -8.81 6.48 -14.07
N MET A 230 -8.70 7.72 -13.63
CA MET A 230 -7.43 8.38 -13.30
C MET A 230 -7.04 8.21 -11.84
N VAL A 231 -8.02 8.21 -10.95
CA VAL A 231 -7.82 7.98 -9.52
C VAL A 231 -8.79 6.90 -9.07
N LEU A 232 -8.25 5.80 -8.60
CA LEU A 232 -8.99 4.71 -7.95
C LEU A 232 -8.84 4.88 -6.45
N MET A 233 -9.92 4.75 -5.71
CA MET A 233 -9.95 4.91 -4.25
C MET A 233 -10.66 3.72 -3.62
N THR A 234 -9.97 3.00 -2.76
CA THR A 234 -10.50 1.90 -1.95
C THR A 234 -10.65 2.38 -0.51
N HIS A 235 -11.88 2.80 -0.17
CA HIS A 235 -12.21 3.41 1.11
C HIS A 235 -12.84 2.39 2.06
N ASN A 236 -12.56 2.50 3.36
CA ASN A 236 -12.98 1.57 4.41
C ASN A 236 -12.47 0.14 4.19
N THR A 237 -11.29 0.04 3.65
CA THR A 237 -10.57 -1.22 3.43
C THR A 237 -9.10 -0.92 3.26
N ASP A 238 -8.25 -1.87 3.60
CA ASP A 238 -6.83 -1.92 3.29
C ASP A 238 -6.57 -3.14 2.42
N ILE A 239 -6.64 -2.94 1.11
CA ILE A 239 -6.47 -4.07 0.18
C ILE A 239 -5.07 -4.66 0.28
N ALA A 240 -4.06 -3.82 0.59
CA ALA A 240 -2.67 -4.22 0.68
C ALA A 240 -2.40 -5.17 1.85
N ASP A 241 -3.12 -5.05 2.96
CA ASP A 241 -3.03 -5.97 4.10
C ASP A 241 -3.35 -7.43 3.72
N ALA A 242 -4.13 -7.65 2.66
CA ALA A 242 -4.44 -9.00 2.19
C ALA A 242 -3.20 -9.81 1.83
N TRP A 243 -2.11 -9.16 1.47
CA TRP A 243 -0.87 -9.80 1.03
C TRP A 243 0.38 -9.32 1.76
N GLU A 244 0.33 -8.20 2.50
CA GLU A 244 1.50 -7.70 3.24
C GLU A 244 2.06 -8.77 4.18
N ARG A 245 1.17 -9.41 4.93
CA ARG A 245 1.50 -10.39 5.97
C ARG A 245 0.82 -11.74 5.73
N GLU A 246 0.65 -12.13 4.48
CA GLU A 246 -0.14 -13.31 4.07
C GLU A 246 0.26 -14.63 4.73
N GLY A 247 1.52 -14.76 5.13
CA GLY A 247 2.05 -15.98 5.75
C GLY A 247 1.89 -16.08 7.28
N GLU A 248 1.32 -15.07 7.95
CA GLU A 248 1.32 -15.03 9.41
C GLU A 248 0.17 -15.80 10.05
N ASP A 249 -1.00 -15.80 9.44
CA ASP A 249 -2.17 -16.54 9.95
C ASP A 249 -2.96 -17.20 8.82
N PRO A 250 -3.12 -18.53 8.84
CA PRO A 250 -3.84 -19.26 7.79
C PRO A 250 -5.32 -18.86 7.69
N GLY A 251 -5.98 -18.55 8.82
CA GLY A 251 -7.39 -18.15 8.83
C GLY A 251 -7.59 -16.81 8.12
N TYR A 252 -6.72 -15.85 8.43
CA TYR A 252 -6.71 -14.55 7.76
C TYR A 252 -6.40 -14.73 6.25
N PHE A 253 -5.38 -15.51 5.91
CA PHE A 253 -5.03 -15.79 4.52
C PHE A 253 -6.22 -16.28 3.72
N TYR A 254 -6.89 -17.36 4.17
CA TYR A 254 -8.01 -17.91 3.43
C TYR A 254 -9.23 -16.98 3.36
N ALA A 255 -9.41 -16.13 4.35
CA ALA A 255 -10.54 -15.21 4.38
C ALA A 255 -10.31 -13.95 3.52
N MET A 256 -9.08 -13.43 3.45
CA MET A 256 -8.76 -12.11 2.90
C MET A 256 -7.89 -12.14 1.65
N SER A 257 -6.78 -12.92 1.67
CA SER A 257 -5.76 -12.80 0.61
C SER A 257 -6.26 -13.13 -0.79
N PRO A 258 -7.09 -14.16 -1.04
CA PRO A 258 -7.60 -14.43 -2.39
C PRO A 258 -8.44 -13.27 -2.95
N LYS A 259 -9.24 -12.61 -2.11
CA LYS A 259 -10.10 -11.48 -2.51
C LYS A 259 -9.24 -10.25 -2.81
N GLY A 260 -8.28 -9.96 -1.94
CA GLY A 260 -7.35 -8.86 -2.13
C GLY A 260 -6.51 -9.03 -3.39
N TYR A 261 -5.90 -10.19 -3.61
CA TYR A 261 -5.14 -10.46 -4.83
C TYR A 261 -6.00 -10.35 -6.10
N ALA A 262 -7.22 -10.87 -6.09
CA ALA A 262 -8.11 -10.74 -7.24
C ALA A 262 -8.37 -9.27 -7.58
N PHE A 263 -8.68 -8.45 -6.58
CA PHE A 263 -8.88 -7.02 -6.77
C PHE A 263 -7.58 -6.31 -7.19
N GLY A 264 -6.47 -6.52 -6.48
CA GLY A 264 -5.20 -5.83 -6.73
C GLY A 264 -4.62 -6.11 -8.11
N ILE A 265 -4.66 -7.37 -8.56
CA ILE A 265 -4.22 -7.75 -9.91
C ILE A 265 -5.12 -7.11 -10.96
N ASN A 266 -6.43 -7.11 -10.75
CA ASN A 266 -7.36 -6.42 -11.65
C ASN A 266 -7.07 -4.91 -11.74
N ALA A 267 -6.82 -4.25 -10.61
CA ALA A 267 -6.49 -2.82 -10.57
C ALA A 267 -5.21 -2.50 -11.36
N ILE A 268 -4.16 -3.35 -11.19
CA ILE A 268 -2.92 -3.21 -11.97
C ILE A 268 -3.20 -3.39 -13.46
N LEU A 269 -3.88 -4.46 -13.84
CA LEU A 269 -4.18 -4.75 -15.25
C LEU A 269 -4.99 -3.62 -15.88
N TYR A 270 -5.99 -3.10 -15.17
CA TYR A 270 -6.77 -1.96 -15.61
C TYR A 270 -5.87 -0.74 -15.86
N GLY A 271 -5.02 -0.37 -14.89
CA GLY A 271 -4.12 0.78 -15.02
C GLY A 271 -3.04 0.63 -16.09
N LEU A 272 -2.70 -0.60 -16.49
CA LEU A 272 -1.73 -0.86 -17.56
C LEU A 272 -2.36 -0.90 -18.96
N THR A 273 -3.68 -1.02 -19.07
CA THR A 273 -4.36 -1.24 -20.37
C THR A 273 -5.32 -0.12 -20.76
N HIS A 274 -5.59 0.80 -19.88
CA HIS A 274 -6.47 1.96 -20.10
C HIS A 274 -5.74 3.25 -19.80
#